data_b6f182c47217b1431a2f1659945b1ee5
#
_entry.id   b6f182c47217b1431a2f1659945b1ee5
#
_cell.length_a   1.000
_cell.length_b   1.000
_cell.length_c   1.000
_cell.angle_alpha   90.00
_cell.angle_beta   90.00
_cell.angle_gamma   90.00
#
_symmetry.space_group_name_H-M   'P 1'
#
loop_
_entity.id
_entity.type
_entity.pdbx_description
1 polymer ?
#
loop_
_entity_poly.entity_id
_entity_poly.type
_entity_poly.pdbx_seq_one_letter_code
_entity_poly.pdbx_strand_id
1 'polypeptide(L)'
;NENVKIKDQSFEKKADMVIGARPISKISGFTFLKKFLQSFGSFIERLVSSTSVEDAPSGFRAFSAECASVLNVFDNFTYTMETIIQAKAKGLRVVSVPVRVNPSTRKSRLMNNIFSYIQKSSFTIIRMFIVYRPFRFFAFIAGLWIWQQLTESFLKTFN
;
A
#
# COMPACT_ATOMS: atom_id res chain seq x y z
N ASN A 1 3.31 25.70 6.40
CA ASN A 1 1.99 25.19 6.03
C ASN A 1 2.09 24.09 4.98
N GLU A 2 2.23 22.83 5.44
CA GLU A 2 2.41 21.66 4.58
C GLU A 2 1.16 21.32 3.75
N ASN A 3 -0.03 21.62 4.28
CA ASN A 3 -1.29 21.48 3.55
C ASN A 3 -1.32 22.29 2.26
N VAL A 4 -0.72 23.49 2.27
CA VAL A 4 -0.60 24.36 1.10
C VAL A 4 0.34 23.73 0.07
N LYS A 5 1.50 23.20 0.51
CA LYS A 5 2.46 22.56 -0.41
C LYS A 5 1.89 21.33 -1.13
N ILE A 6 1.11 20.50 -0.45
CA ILE A 6 0.46 19.35 -1.08
C ILE A 6 -0.59 19.80 -2.08
N LYS A 7 -1.35 20.83 -1.73
CA LYS A 7 -2.36 21.41 -2.62
C LYS A 7 -1.72 22.05 -3.86
N ASP A 8 -0.67 22.85 -3.67
CA ASP A 8 0.06 23.51 -4.77
C ASP A 8 0.70 22.48 -5.71
N GLN A 9 1.32 21.45 -5.19
CA GLN A 9 1.90 20.39 -6.02
C GLN A 9 0.86 19.51 -6.72
N SER A 10 -0.35 19.40 -6.17
CA SER A 10 -1.47 18.78 -6.86
C SER A 10 -1.87 19.60 -8.10
N PHE A 11 -1.92 20.90 -7.97
CA PHE A 11 -2.24 21.80 -9.10
C PHE A 11 -1.11 21.87 -10.15
N GLU A 12 0.14 22.04 -9.71
CA GLU A 12 1.29 22.15 -10.64
C GLU A 12 1.54 20.85 -11.42
N LYS A 13 1.37 19.69 -10.78
CA LYS A 13 1.66 18.37 -11.41
C LYS A 13 0.44 17.74 -12.07
N LYS A 14 -0.71 18.40 -12.10
CA LYS A 14 -1.98 17.81 -12.61
C LYS A 14 -2.20 16.39 -12.06
N ALA A 15 -2.01 16.19 -10.76
CA ALA A 15 -2.19 14.89 -10.10
C ALA A 15 -3.62 14.80 -9.55
N ASP A 16 -4.25 13.65 -9.74
CA ASP A 16 -5.59 13.39 -9.25
C ASP A 16 -5.58 13.03 -7.76
N MET A 17 -4.48 12.44 -7.30
CA MET A 17 -4.27 12.06 -5.90
C MET A 17 -2.82 12.36 -5.49
N VAL A 18 -2.65 13.07 -4.38
CA VAL A 18 -1.34 13.38 -3.79
C VAL A 18 -1.25 12.77 -2.41
N ILE A 19 -0.16 12.06 -2.14
CA ILE A 19 0.11 11.38 -0.87
C ILE A 19 1.33 12.01 -0.20
N GLY A 20 1.18 12.42 1.05
CA GLY A 20 2.29 12.90 1.86
C GLY A 20 3.15 11.73 2.36
N ALA A 21 4.33 11.57 1.77
CA ALA A 21 5.28 10.54 2.16
C ALA A 21 6.11 10.99 3.37
N ARG A 22 6.02 10.23 4.46
CA ARG A 22 6.80 10.47 5.67
C ARG A 22 8.18 9.84 5.54
N PRO A 23 9.25 10.47 6.00
CA PRO A 23 10.59 9.88 6.04
C PRO A 23 10.67 8.81 7.13
N ILE A 24 10.15 7.61 6.86
CA ILE A 24 9.99 6.50 7.83
C ILE A 24 11.32 6.14 8.51
N SER A 25 12.42 6.18 7.76
CA SER A 25 13.76 5.89 8.28
C SER A 25 14.21 6.89 9.36
N LYS A 26 13.73 8.14 9.30
CA LYS A 26 14.12 9.24 10.19
C LYS A 26 13.18 9.44 11.38
N ILE A 27 12.06 8.70 11.46
CA ILE A 27 11.10 8.86 12.55
C ILE A 27 11.70 8.24 13.82
N SER A 28 11.97 9.10 14.80
CA SER A 28 12.35 8.68 16.15
C SER A 28 11.17 8.01 16.86
N GLY A 29 11.42 6.85 17.52
CA GLY A 29 10.38 6.12 18.27
C GLY A 29 9.73 4.96 17.52
N PHE A 30 10.10 4.68 16.26
CA PHE A 30 9.69 3.46 15.60
C PHE A 30 10.66 2.31 15.90
N THR A 31 10.11 1.21 16.44
CA THR A 31 10.86 -0.04 16.59
C THR A 31 11.28 -0.56 15.21
N PHE A 32 12.40 -1.26 15.11
CA PHE A 32 12.89 -1.85 13.87
C PHE A 32 11.80 -2.69 13.16
N LEU A 33 11.07 -3.49 13.91
CA LEU A 33 9.95 -4.30 13.40
C LEU A 33 8.84 -3.43 12.77
N LYS A 34 8.51 -2.29 13.36
CA LYS A 34 7.52 -1.36 12.79
C LYS A 34 7.99 -0.75 11.48
N LYS A 35 9.26 -0.37 11.41
CA LYS A 35 9.87 0.16 10.17
C LYS A 35 9.86 -0.89 9.07
N PHE A 36 10.24 -2.11 9.39
CA PHE A 36 10.23 -3.24 8.46
C PHE A 36 8.81 -3.54 7.94
N LEU A 37 7.83 -3.70 8.84
CA LEU A 37 6.45 -3.98 8.44
C LEU A 37 5.84 -2.87 7.57
N GLN A 38 6.16 -1.62 7.86
CA GLN A 38 5.66 -0.50 7.08
C GLN A 38 6.33 -0.42 5.70
N SER A 39 7.64 -0.66 5.63
CA SER A 39 8.36 -0.74 4.35
C SER A 39 7.88 -1.94 3.52
N PHE A 40 7.67 -3.09 4.16
CA PHE A 40 7.15 -4.29 3.51
C PHE A 40 5.72 -4.07 3.00
N GLY A 41 4.83 -3.47 3.80
CA GLY A 41 3.49 -3.12 3.38
C GLY A 41 3.48 -2.18 2.16
N SER A 42 4.31 -1.15 2.18
CA SER A 42 4.47 -0.23 1.04
C SER A 42 5.09 -0.90 -0.19
N PHE A 43 5.98 -1.88 -0.01
CA PHE A 43 6.53 -2.67 -1.10
C PHE A 43 5.46 -3.53 -1.77
N ILE A 44 4.69 -4.29 -0.98
CA ILE A 44 3.59 -5.12 -1.50
C ILE A 44 2.56 -4.27 -2.23
N GLU A 45 2.22 -3.11 -1.66
CA GLU A 45 1.25 -2.23 -2.32
C GLU A 45 1.77 -1.69 -3.65
N ARG A 46 3.04 -1.31 -3.74
CA ARG A 46 3.66 -0.93 -5.03
C ARG A 46 3.57 -2.04 -6.06
N LEU A 47 3.77 -3.29 -5.62
CA LEU A 47 3.65 -4.47 -6.48
C LEU A 47 2.22 -4.66 -7.00
N VAL A 48 1.21 -4.47 -6.14
CA VAL A 48 -0.21 -4.62 -6.48
C VAL A 48 -0.72 -3.46 -7.32
N SER A 49 -0.44 -2.22 -6.90
CA SER A 49 -0.94 -1.01 -7.55
C SER A 49 -0.12 -0.58 -8.76
N SER A 50 1.11 -1.10 -8.92
CA SER A 50 2.08 -0.64 -9.94
C SER A 50 2.31 0.88 -9.86
N THR A 51 2.40 1.43 -8.63
CA THR A 51 2.67 2.84 -8.36
C THR A 51 4.04 3.02 -7.69
N SER A 52 4.61 4.21 -7.79
CA SER A 52 5.84 4.60 -7.10
C SER A 52 5.59 5.24 -5.73
N VAL A 53 4.47 4.90 -5.07
CA VAL A 53 4.12 5.47 -3.77
C VAL A 53 5.09 5.00 -2.70
N GLU A 54 5.68 5.95 -1.98
CA GLU A 54 6.70 5.66 -0.96
C GLU A 54 6.10 5.31 0.41
N ASP A 55 4.98 5.93 0.77
CA ASP A 55 4.32 5.74 2.08
C ASP A 55 2.81 5.50 1.88
N ALA A 56 2.47 4.31 1.46
CA ALA A 56 1.11 3.90 1.22
C ALA A 56 0.17 3.97 2.46
N PRO A 57 0.62 3.62 3.68
CA PRO A 57 -0.20 3.77 4.87
C PRO A 57 -0.42 5.22 5.32
N SER A 58 0.18 6.22 4.65
CA SER A 58 -0.02 7.62 5.01
C SER A 58 -1.47 8.04 4.82
N GLY A 59 -2.09 8.55 5.87
CA GLY A 59 -3.43 9.15 5.83
C GLY A 59 -3.44 10.61 5.35
N PHE A 60 -2.27 11.24 5.17
CA PHE A 60 -2.16 12.62 4.71
C PHE A 60 -2.24 12.68 3.19
N ARG A 61 -3.43 13.00 2.67
CA ARG A 61 -3.74 12.92 1.24
C ARG A 61 -4.59 14.08 0.77
N ALA A 62 -4.42 14.42 -0.52
CA ALA A 62 -5.30 15.32 -1.24
C ALA A 62 -5.85 14.59 -2.47
N PHE A 63 -7.11 14.83 -2.78
CA PHE A 63 -7.82 14.26 -3.92
C PHE A 63 -8.38 15.39 -4.77
N SER A 64 -8.37 15.22 -6.08
CA SER A 64 -9.18 16.04 -6.98
C SER A 64 -10.68 15.69 -6.79
N ALA A 65 -11.57 16.58 -7.18
CA ALA A 65 -13.00 16.30 -7.13
C ALA A 65 -13.37 15.08 -7.98
N GLU A 66 -12.76 14.94 -9.15
CA GLU A 66 -12.93 13.79 -10.03
C GLU A 66 -12.46 12.50 -9.37
N CYS A 67 -11.26 12.50 -8.80
CA CYS A 67 -10.74 11.34 -8.07
C CYS A 67 -11.66 10.96 -6.90
N ALA A 68 -12.11 11.93 -6.11
CA ALA A 68 -12.98 11.66 -4.96
C ALA A 68 -14.34 11.07 -5.38
N SER A 69 -14.90 11.48 -6.53
CA SER A 69 -16.20 11.00 -7.01
C SER A 69 -16.20 9.54 -7.47
N VAL A 70 -15.04 9.02 -7.89
CA VAL A 70 -14.93 7.67 -8.44
C VAL A 70 -14.34 6.65 -7.47
N LEU A 71 -13.81 7.08 -6.34
CA LEU A 71 -13.26 6.20 -5.32
C LEU A 71 -14.34 5.70 -4.36
N ASN A 72 -14.31 4.40 -4.06
CA ASN A 72 -15.18 3.78 -3.07
C ASN A 72 -14.33 3.22 -1.93
N VAL A 73 -14.69 3.54 -0.69
CA VAL A 73 -14.04 3.03 0.52
C VAL A 73 -14.90 1.95 1.12
N PHE A 74 -14.38 0.72 1.18
CA PHE A 74 -15.11 -0.43 1.72
C PHE A 74 -14.73 -0.74 3.17
N ASP A 75 -13.50 -0.37 3.58
CA ASP A 75 -12.99 -0.65 4.92
C ASP A 75 -12.29 0.57 5.51
N ASN A 76 -12.73 0.99 6.70
CA ASN A 76 -12.17 2.13 7.42
C ASN A 76 -10.72 1.92 7.88
N PHE A 77 -10.26 0.68 7.99
CA PHE A 77 -8.91 0.38 8.44
C PHE A 77 -7.89 0.43 7.30
N THR A 78 -8.30 0.04 6.10
CA THR A 78 -7.40 -0.14 4.95
C THR A 78 -7.66 0.81 3.79
N TYR A 79 -8.54 1.82 4.01
CA TYR A 79 -8.90 2.82 2.99
C TYR A 79 -7.69 3.45 2.30
N THR A 80 -6.57 3.56 3.01
CA THR A 80 -5.34 4.14 2.47
C THR A 80 -4.75 3.29 1.34
N MET A 81 -4.81 1.98 1.45
CA MET A 81 -4.36 1.06 0.39
C MET A 81 -5.40 0.95 -0.72
N GLU A 82 -6.67 0.81 -0.34
CA GLU A 82 -7.78 0.69 -1.29
C GLU A 82 -7.83 1.86 -2.28
N THR A 83 -7.74 3.08 -1.78
CA THR A 83 -7.82 4.27 -2.63
C THR A 83 -6.67 4.37 -3.63
N ILE A 84 -5.44 3.97 -3.28
CA ILE A 84 -4.30 3.95 -4.21
C ILE A 84 -4.53 2.94 -5.33
N ILE A 85 -4.93 1.72 -4.97
CA ILE A 85 -5.16 0.64 -5.93
C ILE A 85 -6.29 1.01 -6.89
N GLN A 86 -7.40 1.54 -6.35
CA GLN A 86 -8.53 1.99 -7.16
C GLN A 86 -8.17 3.16 -8.07
N ALA A 87 -7.47 4.17 -7.55
CA ALA A 87 -7.02 5.30 -8.35
C ALA A 87 -6.20 4.84 -9.56
N LYS A 88 -5.26 3.92 -9.32
CA LYS A 88 -4.44 3.38 -10.40
C LYS A 88 -5.21 2.51 -11.37
N ALA A 89 -6.12 1.66 -10.88
CA ALA A 89 -6.97 0.82 -11.72
C ALA A 89 -7.87 1.65 -12.65
N LYS A 90 -8.24 2.86 -12.21
CA LYS A 90 -9.02 3.83 -12.99
C LYS A 90 -8.17 4.78 -13.85
N GLY A 91 -6.85 4.56 -13.92
CA GLY A 91 -5.94 5.38 -14.72
C GLY A 91 -5.61 6.75 -14.13
N LEU A 92 -5.99 7.02 -12.88
CA LEU A 92 -5.75 8.28 -12.21
C LEU A 92 -4.27 8.45 -11.85
N ARG A 93 -3.80 9.69 -11.88
CA ARG A 93 -2.41 10.04 -11.59
C ARG A 93 -2.20 10.22 -10.09
N VAL A 94 -1.43 9.29 -9.50
CA VAL A 94 -1.06 9.30 -8.08
C VAL A 94 0.39 9.76 -7.93
N VAL A 95 0.64 10.72 -7.05
CA VAL A 95 1.97 11.31 -6.80
C VAL A 95 2.26 11.30 -5.30
N SER A 96 3.51 10.99 -4.92
CA SER A 96 4.02 11.12 -3.57
C SER A 96 4.82 12.41 -3.39
N VAL A 97 4.62 13.08 -2.26
CA VAL A 97 5.31 14.32 -1.89
C VAL A 97 5.91 14.14 -0.49
N PRO A 98 7.22 14.41 -0.30
CA PRO A 98 7.81 14.31 1.01
C PRO A 98 7.22 15.36 1.97
N VAL A 99 6.81 14.90 3.16
CA VAL A 99 6.26 15.76 4.21
C VAL A 99 7.06 15.62 5.49
N ARG A 100 7.11 16.72 6.28
CA ARG A 100 7.72 16.70 7.61
C ARG A 100 6.76 16.04 8.61
N VAL A 101 7.31 15.32 9.56
CA VAL A 101 6.55 14.68 10.64
C VAL A 101 6.98 15.28 11.96
N ASN A 102 6.03 15.76 12.73
CA ASN A 102 6.28 16.19 14.10
C ASN A 102 6.54 14.98 15.01
N PRO A 103 7.34 15.13 16.08
CA PRO A 103 7.51 14.08 17.06
C PRO A 103 6.17 13.58 17.60
N SER A 104 6.06 12.27 17.80
CA SER A 104 4.83 11.65 18.33
C SER A 104 4.61 12.11 19.78
N THR A 105 3.54 12.86 20.03
CA THR A 105 3.16 13.34 21.37
C THR A 105 2.31 12.32 22.16
N ARG A 106 1.82 11.27 21.50
CA ARG A 106 0.99 10.23 22.13
C ARG A 106 1.24 8.85 21.55
N LYS A 107 0.95 7.80 22.33
CA LYS A 107 0.97 6.41 21.84
C LYS A 107 -0.13 6.20 20.80
N SER A 108 0.18 5.45 19.74
CA SER A 108 -0.78 5.12 18.69
C SER A 108 -1.90 4.22 19.22
N ARG A 109 -3.15 4.62 19.06
CA ARG A 109 -4.32 3.81 19.41
C ARG A 109 -4.56 2.63 18.45
N LEU A 110 -4.11 2.75 17.22
CA LEU A 110 -4.32 1.74 16.17
C LEU A 110 -3.38 0.54 16.25
N MET A 111 -2.28 0.64 17.03
CA MET A 111 -1.24 -0.38 17.07
C MET A 111 -1.09 -1.02 18.46
N ASN A 112 -2.21 -1.27 19.15
CA ASN A 112 -2.16 -1.99 20.42
C ASN A 112 -1.78 -3.47 20.25
N ASN A 113 -2.03 -4.05 19.06
CA ASN A 113 -1.66 -5.42 18.75
C ASN A 113 -1.09 -5.53 17.33
N ILE A 114 0.22 -5.74 17.23
CA ILE A 114 0.94 -5.87 15.94
C ILE A 114 0.41 -7.07 15.15
N PHE A 115 0.08 -8.18 15.82
CA PHE A 115 -0.44 -9.37 15.15
C PHE A 115 -1.79 -9.11 14.47
N SER A 116 -2.72 -8.46 15.16
CA SER A 116 -4.02 -8.07 14.59
C SER A 116 -3.86 -7.10 13.41
N TYR A 117 -2.88 -6.20 13.47
CA TYR A 117 -2.56 -5.30 12.36
C TYR A 117 -2.07 -6.07 11.13
N ILE A 118 -1.13 -7.00 11.31
CA ILE A 118 -0.58 -7.83 10.22
C ILE A 118 -1.70 -8.66 9.59
N GLN A 119 -2.52 -9.32 10.40
CA GLN A 119 -3.62 -10.16 9.93
C GLN A 119 -4.62 -9.36 9.08
N LYS A 120 -5.08 -8.21 9.57
CA LYS A 120 -6.02 -7.35 8.83
C LYS A 120 -5.41 -6.81 7.54
N SER A 121 -4.17 -6.34 7.60
CA SER A 121 -3.48 -5.81 6.42
C SER A 121 -3.23 -6.90 5.37
N SER A 122 -2.84 -8.10 5.79
CA SER A 122 -2.63 -9.24 4.87
C SER A 122 -3.93 -9.64 4.18
N PHE A 123 -5.02 -9.75 4.92
CA PHE A 123 -6.32 -10.07 4.35
C PHE A 123 -6.77 -9.04 3.32
N THR A 124 -6.58 -7.76 3.62
CA THR A 124 -6.93 -6.68 2.69
C THR A 124 -6.07 -6.71 1.44
N ILE A 125 -4.76 -6.93 1.57
CA ILE A 125 -3.84 -7.03 0.43
C ILE A 125 -4.27 -8.19 -0.48
N ILE A 126 -4.55 -9.37 0.09
CA ILE A 126 -5.01 -10.54 -0.68
C ILE A 126 -6.33 -10.23 -1.40
N ARG A 127 -7.31 -9.67 -0.69
CA ARG A 127 -8.59 -9.28 -1.26
C ARG A 127 -8.40 -8.30 -2.43
N MET A 128 -7.56 -7.26 -2.26
CA MET A 128 -7.27 -6.29 -3.30
C MET A 128 -6.57 -6.93 -4.51
N PHE A 129 -5.65 -7.86 -4.25
CA PHE A 129 -4.97 -8.58 -5.32
C PHE A 129 -5.94 -9.42 -6.16
N ILE A 130 -6.86 -10.14 -5.51
CA ILE A 130 -7.89 -10.93 -6.18
C ILE A 130 -8.83 -10.03 -7.01
N VAL A 131 -9.26 -8.90 -6.46
CA VAL A 131 -10.24 -8.02 -7.13
C VAL A 131 -9.61 -7.24 -8.29
N TYR A 132 -8.40 -6.68 -8.09
CA TYR A 132 -7.82 -5.75 -9.09
C TYR A 132 -6.77 -6.37 -10.00
N ARG A 133 -6.20 -7.53 -9.63
CA ARG A 133 -5.18 -8.23 -10.43
C ARG A 133 -5.39 -9.76 -10.41
N PRO A 134 -6.61 -10.26 -10.72
CA PRO A 134 -6.94 -11.68 -10.58
C PRO A 134 -6.00 -12.57 -11.38
N PHE A 135 -5.70 -12.20 -12.62
CA PHE A 135 -4.82 -12.98 -13.47
C PHE A 135 -3.43 -13.21 -12.86
N ARG A 136 -2.79 -12.17 -12.31
CA ARG A 136 -1.47 -12.31 -11.66
C ARG A 136 -1.54 -13.17 -10.42
N PHE A 137 -2.60 -13.03 -9.63
CA PHE A 137 -2.80 -13.81 -8.41
C PHE A 137 -2.94 -15.30 -8.73
N PHE A 138 -3.84 -15.66 -9.63
CA PHE A 138 -4.05 -17.04 -10.01
C PHE A 138 -2.89 -17.63 -10.80
N ALA A 139 -2.21 -16.87 -11.65
CA ALA A 139 -1.00 -17.31 -12.34
C ALA A 139 0.13 -17.63 -11.37
N PHE A 140 0.29 -16.86 -10.29
CA PHE A 140 1.27 -17.14 -9.24
C PHE A 140 0.94 -18.45 -8.51
N ILE A 141 -0.31 -18.68 -8.13
CA ILE A 141 -0.75 -19.93 -7.48
C ILE A 141 -0.56 -21.12 -8.42
N ALA A 142 -0.96 -21.01 -9.68
CA ALA A 142 -0.77 -22.07 -10.67
C ALA A 142 0.72 -22.39 -10.89
N GLY A 143 1.57 -21.36 -10.94
CA GLY A 143 3.02 -21.54 -11.05
C GLY A 143 3.62 -22.29 -9.86
N LEU A 144 3.20 -21.98 -8.64
CA LEU A 144 3.62 -22.71 -7.45
C LEU A 144 3.18 -24.17 -7.48
N TRP A 145 1.96 -24.43 -7.92
CA TRP A 145 1.41 -25.78 -8.03
C TRP A 145 2.15 -26.61 -9.08
N ILE A 146 2.40 -26.04 -10.26
CA ILE A 146 3.21 -26.68 -11.32
C ILE A 146 4.63 -26.95 -10.82
N TRP A 147 5.26 -26.00 -10.13
CA TRP A 147 6.59 -26.17 -9.55
C TRP A 147 6.63 -27.36 -8.57
N GLN A 148 5.64 -27.48 -7.70
CA GLN A 148 5.53 -28.60 -6.75
C GLN A 148 5.41 -29.95 -7.50
N GLN A 149 4.57 -30.04 -8.53
CA GLN A 149 4.41 -31.25 -9.34
C GLN A 149 5.71 -31.64 -10.06
N LEU A 150 6.44 -30.66 -10.60
CA LEU A 150 7.72 -30.90 -11.25
C LEU A 150 8.77 -31.42 -10.27
N THR A 151 8.84 -30.86 -9.06
CA THR A 151 9.78 -31.33 -8.02
C THR A 151 9.47 -32.75 -7.56
N GLU A 152 8.20 -33.09 -7.35
CA GLU A 152 7.78 -34.45 -6.99
C GLU A 152 8.09 -35.44 -8.12
N SER A 153 7.81 -35.11 -9.36
CA SER A 153 8.11 -35.97 -10.52
C SER A 153 9.62 -36.21 -10.67
N PHE A 154 10.41 -35.15 -10.49
CA PHE A 154 11.86 -35.25 -10.53
C PHE A 154 12.41 -36.19 -9.44
N LEU A 155 11.95 -36.04 -8.20
CA LEU A 155 12.35 -36.91 -7.09
C LEU A 155 11.97 -38.36 -7.31
N LYS A 156 10.81 -38.64 -7.93
CA LYS A 156 10.37 -40.02 -8.26
C LYS A 156 11.20 -40.67 -9.38
N THR A 157 11.83 -39.87 -10.25
CA THR A 157 12.64 -40.40 -11.35
C THR A 157 14.04 -40.79 -10.89
N PHE A 158 14.51 -40.21 -9.77
CA PHE A 158 15.85 -40.47 -9.21
C PHE A 158 15.85 -41.43 -8.01
N ASN A 159 14.70 -41.93 -7.58
CA ASN A 159 14.54 -43.02 -6.61
C ASN A 159 14.09 -44.31 -7.30
#